data_0852c026133d79f071be415ea9925f45
#
_entry.id   0852c026133d79f071be415ea9925f45
#
_cell.length_a   1.000
_cell.length_b   1.000
_cell.length_c   1.000
_cell.angle_alpha   90.00
_cell.angle_beta   90.00
_cell.angle_gamma   90.00
#
_symmetry.space_group_name_H-M   'P 1'
#
loop_
_entity.id
_entity.type
_entity.pdbx_description
1 polymer ?
#
loop_
_entity_poly.entity_id
_entity_poly.type
_entity_poly.pdbx_seq_one_letter_code
_entity_poly.pdbx_strand_id
1 'polypeptide(L)'
;MEILKLDKAEYGGKTFTARYTTHGYYDIRRTQSGFEISYERFECEKEKSFDDHMFSEWSEAPIAYGAFENGDLIGYIEGSPESWNNRYRVSNICIFDSVHRHMGVGTALMNTILDEAKRYGARMIVLETQTCNEKAIAFYRKNGFEMIGFDLFCYTNTDPQRHEIRLEMGKRL
;
A
#
# COMPACT_ATOMS: atom_id res chain seq x y z
N MET A 1 1.92 11.53 19.26
CA MET A 1 2.24 10.46 18.27
C MET A 1 3.72 10.54 17.92
N GLU A 2 4.42 9.41 17.98
CA GLU A 2 5.85 9.27 17.64
C GLU A 2 5.98 8.27 16.49
N ILE A 3 6.95 8.48 15.59
CA ILE A 3 7.30 7.51 14.54
C ILE A 3 8.67 6.92 14.89
N LEU A 4 8.70 5.61 15.15
CA LEU A 4 9.91 4.91 15.55
C LEU A 4 10.24 3.81 14.55
N LYS A 5 11.53 3.61 14.30
CA LYS A 5 12.01 2.47 13.53
C LYS A 5 11.79 1.20 14.33
N LEU A 6 11.23 0.18 13.69
CA LEU A 6 10.96 -1.10 14.32
C LEU A 6 12.17 -2.04 14.18
N ASP A 7 12.43 -2.82 15.24
CA ASP A 7 13.43 -3.88 15.20
C ASP A 7 12.81 -5.17 14.63
N LYS A 8 13.42 -5.71 13.58
CA LYS A 8 12.99 -6.98 12.98
C LYS A 8 13.03 -8.15 13.96
N ALA A 9 13.97 -8.14 14.93
CA ALA A 9 14.04 -9.21 15.93
C ALA A 9 12.83 -9.21 16.88
N GLU A 10 12.23 -8.03 17.12
CA GLU A 10 11.08 -7.89 18.01
C GLU A 10 9.74 -8.00 17.25
N TYR A 11 9.66 -7.41 16.04
CA TYR A 11 8.41 -7.25 15.30
C TYR A 11 8.25 -8.22 14.13
N GLY A 12 9.32 -8.86 13.67
CA GLY A 12 9.27 -9.78 12.53
C GLY A 12 8.30 -10.93 12.74
N GLY A 13 7.41 -11.12 11.76
CA GLY A 13 6.38 -12.15 11.79
C GLY A 13 5.15 -11.84 12.64
N LYS A 14 5.10 -10.70 13.35
CA LYS A 14 3.84 -10.27 14.01
C LYS A 14 2.76 -10.04 12.97
N THR A 15 1.62 -10.66 13.17
CA THR A 15 0.47 -10.58 12.26
C THR A 15 -0.40 -9.38 12.56
N PHE A 16 -1.06 -8.87 11.53
CA PHE A 16 -2.12 -7.87 11.64
C PHE A 16 -3.21 -8.12 10.62
N THR A 17 -4.42 -7.67 10.90
CA THR A 17 -5.54 -7.70 9.97
C THR A 17 -5.79 -6.31 9.42
N ALA A 18 -5.61 -6.12 8.13
CA ALA A 18 -6.04 -4.90 7.44
C ALA A 18 -7.51 -5.00 7.07
N ARG A 19 -8.29 -3.97 7.41
CA ARG A 19 -9.73 -3.88 7.08
C ARG A 19 -10.04 -2.56 6.43
N TYR A 20 -10.84 -2.58 5.39
CA TYR A 20 -11.34 -1.38 4.73
C TYR A 20 -12.73 -1.59 4.16
N THR A 21 -13.46 -0.50 3.97
CA THR A 21 -14.72 -0.48 3.25
C THR A 21 -14.53 0.25 1.94
N THR A 22 -15.25 -0.15 0.92
CA THR A 22 -15.18 0.46 -0.41
C THR A 22 -16.58 0.59 -1.02
N HIS A 23 -16.79 1.68 -1.78
CA HIS A 23 -18.04 1.97 -2.49
C HIS A 23 -17.91 1.79 -4.00
N GLY A 24 -16.68 1.53 -4.49
CA GLY A 24 -16.43 1.36 -5.91
C GLY A 24 -15.04 0.79 -6.21
N TYR A 25 -14.73 0.74 -7.47
CA TYR A 25 -13.49 0.15 -7.99
C TYR A 25 -13.08 0.80 -9.30
N TYR A 26 -11.81 0.66 -9.66
CA TYR A 26 -11.33 0.99 -10.99
C TYR A 26 -11.47 -0.23 -11.87
N ASP A 27 -12.38 -0.19 -12.85
CA ASP A 27 -12.56 -1.23 -13.84
C ASP A 27 -11.51 -1.09 -14.94
N ILE A 28 -10.87 -2.19 -15.31
CA ILE A 28 -9.86 -2.24 -16.37
C ILE A 28 -10.36 -3.15 -17.47
N ARG A 29 -10.82 -2.57 -18.55
CA ARG A 29 -11.39 -3.26 -19.72
C ARG A 29 -10.38 -3.34 -20.85
N ARG A 30 -10.32 -4.51 -21.48
CA ARG A 30 -9.58 -4.66 -22.73
C ARG A 30 -10.38 -3.99 -23.86
N THR A 31 -9.67 -3.23 -24.70
CA THR A 31 -10.18 -2.67 -25.94
C THR A 31 -9.42 -3.27 -27.13
N GLN A 32 -9.80 -2.91 -28.34
CA GLN A 32 -9.11 -3.38 -29.55
C GLN A 32 -7.64 -2.94 -29.59
N SER A 33 -7.32 -1.77 -29.02
CA SER A 33 -5.99 -1.14 -29.12
C SER A 33 -5.27 -1.02 -27.76
N GLY A 34 -5.82 -1.59 -26.69
CA GLY A 34 -5.20 -1.46 -25.35
C GLY A 34 -6.16 -1.70 -24.21
N PHE A 35 -6.18 -0.76 -23.27
CA PHE A 35 -7.01 -0.85 -22.07
C PHE A 35 -7.67 0.50 -21.79
N GLU A 36 -8.86 0.43 -21.25
CA GLU A 36 -9.61 1.57 -20.69
C GLU A 36 -9.73 1.36 -19.19
N ILE A 37 -9.53 2.43 -18.41
CA ILE A 37 -9.69 2.42 -16.95
C ILE A 37 -10.78 3.43 -16.61
N SER A 38 -11.85 2.95 -15.97
CA SER A 38 -12.95 3.79 -15.48
C SER A 38 -13.23 3.52 -14.00
N TYR A 39 -13.76 4.51 -13.30
CA TYR A 39 -14.24 4.29 -11.94
C TYR A 39 -15.70 3.90 -11.97
N GLU A 40 -16.03 2.78 -11.33
CA GLU A 40 -17.38 2.23 -11.23
C GLU A 40 -17.80 2.11 -9.76
N ARG A 41 -19.10 2.22 -9.48
CA ARG A 41 -19.63 2.06 -8.13
C ARG A 41 -20.21 0.67 -7.92
N PHE A 42 -20.03 0.14 -6.73
CA PHE A 42 -20.80 -1.02 -6.28
C PHE A 42 -22.24 -0.61 -5.96
N GLU A 43 -23.17 -1.54 -6.10
CA GLU A 43 -24.57 -1.32 -5.68
C GLU A 43 -24.70 -1.08 -4.17
N CYS A 44 -23.79 -1.66 -3.37
CA CYS A 44 -23.71 -1.46 -1.92
C CYS A 44 -22.24 -1.42 -1.47
N GLU A 45 -22.00 -0.82 -0.31
CA GLU A 45 -20.69 -0.83 0.32
C GLU A 45 -20.20 -2.27 0.52
N LYS A 46 -18.92 -2.51 0.28
CA LYS A 46 -18.24 -3.79 0.49
C LYS A 46 -17.24 -3.65 1.62
N GLU A 47 -17.23 -4.61 2.53
CA GLU A 47 -16.13 -4.80 3.47
C GLU A 47 -15.11 -5.76 2.89
N LYS A 48 -13.83 -5.41 3.08
CA LYS A 48 -12.68 -6.22 2.69
C LYS A 48 -11.71 -6.34 3.88
N SER A 49 -11.14 -7.51 4.05
CA SER A 49 -10.10 -7.74 5.03
C SER A 49 -9.08 -8.75 4.48
N PHE A 50 -7.85 -8.60 4.92
CA PHE A 50 -6.80 -9.58 4.71
C PHE A 50 -5.84 -9.56 5.90
N ASP A 51 -5.25 -10.72 6.17
CA ASP A 51 -4.22 -10.85 7.17
C ASP A 51 -2.85 -10.77 6.50
N ASP A 52 -1.92 -10.12 7.17
CA ASP A 52 -0.54 -10.00 6.74
C ASP A 52 0.38 -10.00 7.97
N HIS A 53 1.68 -9.98 7.74
CA HIS A 53 2.68 -9.97 8.80
C HIS A 53 3.72 -8.89 8.56
N MET A 54 4.33 -8.42 9.63
CA MET A 54 5.38 -7.42 9.58
C MET A 54 6.69 -8.04 9.12
N PHE A 55 7.50 -7.27 8.38
CA PHE A 55 8.77 -7.66 7.79
C PHE A 55 8.63 -8.79 6.75
N SER A 56 8.09 -8.44 5.61
CA SER A 56 7.88 -9.34 4.47
C SER A 56 9.13 -10.12 4.09
N GLU A 57 9.01 -11.45 4.06
CA GLU A 57 10.15 -12.35 3.80
C GLU A 57 10.72 -12.23 2.37
N TRP A 58 9.90 -11.81 1.42
CA TRP A 58 10.29 -11.63 0.03
C TRP A 58 11.06 -10.31 -0.24
N SER A 59 11.14 -9.41 0.75
CA SER A 59 11.84 -8.13 0.63
C SER A 59 13.35 -8.29 0.78
N GLU A 60 14.15 -7.59 -0.07
CA GLU A 60 15.62 -7.68 -0.07
C GLU A 60 16.22 -7.20 1.27
N ALA A 61 15.82 -6.02 1.73
CA ALA A 61 16.31 -5.40 2.97
C ALA A 61 15.20 -4.55 3.60
N PRO A 62 14.18 -5.18 4.21
CA PRO A 62 13.02 -4.46 4.72
C PRO A 62 13.38 -3.56 5.89
N ILE A 63 12.90 -2.32 5.81
CA ILE A 63 12.94 -1.34 6.90
C ILE A 63 11.49 -1.00 7.23
N ALA A 64 11.16 -1.01 8.52
CA ALA A 64 9.82 -0.74 8.98
C ALA A 64 9.79 0.36 10.05
N TYR A 65 8.69 1.11 10.07
CA TYR A 65 8.39 2.12 11.06
C TYR A 65 7.01 1.91 11.65
N GLY A 66 6.90 2.13 12.95
CA GLY A 66 5.65 2.15 13.69
C GLY A 66 5.27 3.57 14.10
N ALA A 67 3.99 3.88 14.02
CA ALA A 67 3.42 5.05 14.68
C ALA A 67 2.93 4.64 16.07
N PHE A 68 3.33 5.36 17.11
CA PHE A 68 2.98 5.08 18.50
C PHE A 68 2.22 6.24 19.11
N GLU A 69 1.21 5.93 19.89
CA GLU A 69 0.50 6.88 20.75
C GLU A 69 0.28 6.25 22.13
N ASN A 70 0.71 6.96 23.19
CA ASN A 70 0.66 6.50 24.59
C ASN A 70 1.33 5.12 24.81
N GLY A 71 2.32 4.76 23.99
CA GLY A 71 3.01 3.48 24.02
C GLY A 71 2.40 2.37 23.17
N ASP A 72 1.21 2.58 22.60
CA ASP A 72 0.53 1.62 21.75
C ASP A 72 0.91 1.83 20.27
N LEU A 73 1.15 0.75 19.56
CA LEU A 73 1.42 0.74 18.11
C LEU A 73 0.10 0.92 17.37
N ILE A 74 -0.11 2.10 16.77
CA ILE A 74 -1.36 2.49 16.09
C ILE A 74 -1.28 2.39 14.56
N GLY A 75 -0.09 2.24 14.00
CA GLY A 75 0.11 2.11 12.55
C GLY A 75 1.50 1.62 12.20
N TYR A 76 1.63 1.13 11.00
CA TYR A 76 2.82 0.44 10.50
C TYR A 76 3.05 0.79 9.04
N ILE A 77 4.33 0.95 8.66
CA ILE A 77 4.77 1.02 7.27
C ILE A 77 6.06 0.24 7.11
N GLU A 78 6.18 -0.44 5.97
CA GLU A 78 7.36 -1.18 5.58
C GLU A 78 7.74 -0.87 4.14
N GLY A 79 9.03 -0.80 3.89
CA GLY A 79 9.56 -0.69 2.54
C GLY A 79 10.94 -1.30 2.42
N SER A 80 11.34 -1.57 1.18
CA SER A 80 12.58 -2.22 0.83
C SER A 80 13.10 -1.72 -0.52
N PRO A 81 14.42 -1.63 -0.73
CA PRO A 81 14.98 -1.41 -2.05
C PRO A 81 14.63 -2.57 -3.00
N GLU A 82 14.45 -2.26 -4.28
CA GLU A 82 14.51 -3.18 -5.42
C GLU A 82 15.81 -2.86 -6.18
N SER A 83 16.89 -3.54 -5.83
CA SER A 83 18.25 -3.21 -6.28
C SER A 83 18.42 -3.32 -7.80
N TRP A 84 17.76 -4.29 -8.45
CA TRP A 84 17.87 -4.57 -9.87
C TRP A 84 17.42 -3.41 -10.79
N ASN A 85 16.52 -2.52 -10.31
CA ASN A 85 15.98 -1.41 -11.10
C ASN A 85 16.07 -0.06 -10.39
N ASN A 86 16.75 -0.02 -9.22
CA ASN A 86 16.91 1.15 -8.37
C ASN A 86 15.59 1.84 -7.98
N ARG A 87 14.56 1.03 -7.64
CA ARG A 87 13.33 1.51 -7.03
C ARG A 87 13.32 1.22 -5.52
N TYR A 88 12.39 1.82 -4.83
CA TYR A 88 12.08 1.50 -3.45
C TYR A 88 10.60 1.08 -3.36
N ARG A 89 10.33 -0.11 -2.83
CA ARG A 89 8.97 -0.63 -2.74
C ARG A 89 8.43 -0.47 -1.32
N VAL A 90 7.25 0.14 -1.20
CA VAL A 90 6.44 0.04 0.02
C VAL A 90 5.69 -1.28 -0.06
N SER A 91 6.01 -2.21 0.83
CA SER A 91 5.37 -3.53 0.91
C SER A 91 4.07 -3.49 1.69
N ASN A 92 4.03 -2.71 2.78
CA ASN A 92 2.87 -2.58 3.64
C ASN A 92 2.72 -1.16 4.19
N ILE A 93 1.46 -0.71 4.31
CA ILE A 93 1.06 0.42 5.15
C ILE A 93 -0.31 0.13 5.76
N CYS A 94 -0.41 0.18 7.08
CA CYS A 94 -1.65 -0.06 7.78
C CYS A 94 -1.82 0.88 8.98
N ILE A 95 -3.03 1.41 9.16
CA ILE A 95 -3.47 2.06 10.40
C ILE A 95 -4.45 1.10 11.04
N PHE A 96 -4.11 0.61 12.24
CA PHE A 96 -4.76 -0.56 12.82
C PHE A 96 -6.20 -0.33 13.27
N ASP A 97 -6.53 0.90 13.68
CA ASP A 97 -7.90 1.23 14.06
C ASP A 97 -8.48 2.40 13.27
N SER A 98 -9.79 2.56 13.35
CA SER A 98 -10.52 3.60 12.65
C SER A 98 -10.37 4.98 13.31
N VAL A 99 -10.03 5.04 14.60
CA VAL A 99 -9.94 6.29 15.37
C VAL A 99 -8.77 7.13 14.86
N HIS A 100 -7.63 6.49 14.60
CA HIS A 100 -6.42 7.16 14.13
C HIS A 100 -6.39 7.39 12.61
N ARG A 101 -7.38 6.87 11.87
CA ARG A 101 -7.53 7.20 10.44
C ARG A 101 -7.92 8.67 10.28
N HIS A 102 -7.43 9.30 9.23
CA HIS A 102 -7.63 10.73 8.93
C HIS A 102 -6.95 11.72 9.88
N MET A 103 -6.25 11.26 10.93
CA MET A 103 -5.46 12.11 11.85
C MET A 103 -4.03 12.38 11.36
N GLY A 104 -3.72 12.04 10.11
CA GLY A 104 -2.39 12.29 9.52
C GLY A 104 -1.36 11.19 9.76
N VAL A 105 -1.69 10.15 10.52
CA VAL A 105 -0.78 9.03 10.86
C VAL A 105 -0.20 8.38 9.60
N GLY A 106 -1.05 8.02 8.64
CA GLY A 106 -0.60 7.41 7.37
C GLY A 106 0.33 8.31 6.57
N THR A 107 0.05 9.63 6.55
CA THR A 107 0.91 10.60 5.86
C THR A 107 2.27 10.74 6.55
N ALA A 108 2.31 10.73 7.88
CA ALA A 108 3.56 10.78 8.64
C ALA A 108 4.42 9.53 8.36
N LEU A 109 3.81 8.34 8.40
CA LEU A 109 4.48 7.07 8.04
C LEU A 109 4.98 7.10 6.58
N MET A 110 4.15 7.55 5.63
CA MET A 110 4.52 7.66 4.22
C MET A 110 5.70 8.62 4.01
N ASN A 111 5.72 9.75 4.68
CA ASN A 111 6.84 10.70 4.60
C ASN A 111 8.13 10.07 5.13
N THR A 112 8.06 9.32 6.23
CA THR A 112 9.24 8.63 6.79
C THR A 112 9.82 7.64 5.80
N ILE A 113 9.01 6.82 5.12
CA ILE A 113 9.52 5.85 4.14
C ILE A 113 9.97 6.52 2.84
N LEU A 114 9.38 7.66 2.45
CA LEU A 114 9.86 8.49 1.34
C LEU A 114 11.27 9.02 1.61
N ASP A 115 11.56 9.42 2.85
CA ASP A 115 12.90 9.88 3.22
C ASP A 115 13.93 8.74 3.26
N GLU A 116 13.51 7.50 3.62
CA GLU A 116 14.35 6.31 3.45
C GLU A 116 14.67 6.05 1.98
N ALA A 117 13.67 6.09 1.11
CA ALA A 117 13.86 5.88 -0.33
C ALA A 117 14.82 6.91 -0.95
N LYS A 118 14.73 8.17 -0.52
CA LYS A 118 15.67 9.23 -0.94
C LYS A 118 17.08 9.01 -0.40
N ARG A 119 17.22 8.62 0.87
CA ARG A 119 18.53 8.30 1.48
C ARG A 119 19.21 7.11 0.79
N TYR A 120 18.43 6.14 0.35
CA TYR A 120 18.92 5.03 -0.48
C TYR A 120 19.37 5.49 -1.87
N GLY A 121 18.87 6.63 -2.36
CA GLY A 121 19.13 7.13 -3.71
C GLY A 121 18.26 6.46 -4.78
N ALA A 122 17.10 5.98 -4.39
CA ALA A 122 16.15 5.39 -5.33
C ALA A 122 15.64 6.45 -6.33
N ARG A 123 15.50 6.04 -7.60
CA ARG A 123 14.92 6.92 -8.64
C ARG A 123 13.41 7.08 -8.52
N MET A 124 12.75 6.16 -7.84
CA MET A 124 11.30 6.07 -7.75
C MET A 124 10.89 5.22 -6.54
N ILE A 125 9.82 5.61 -5.88
CA ILE A 125 9.13 4.75 -4.90
C ILE A 125 7.87 4.18 -5.54
N VAL A 126 7.59 2.91 -5.28
CA VAL A 126 6.46 2.17 -5.84
C VAL A 126 5.71 1.39 -4.76
N LEU A 127 4.47 1.10 -5.02
CA LEU A 127 3.62 0.26 -4.19
C LEU A 127 2.54 -0.40 -5.05
N GLU A 128 1.88 -1.39 -4.48
CA GLU A 128 0.73 -2.01 -5.11
C GLU A 128 -0.53 -1.89 -4.25
N THR A 129 -1.68 -1.97 -4.89
CA THR A 129 -2.98 -2.08 -4.24
C THR A 129 -3.99 -2.71 -5.18
N GLN A 130 -5.12 -3.16 -4.64
CA GLN A 130 -6.21 -3.68 -5.47
C GLN A 130 -7.06 -2.56 -6.06
N THR A 131 -7.61 -2.77 -7.26
CA THR A 131 -8.50 -1.80 -7.94
C THR A 131 -9.72 -1.40 -7.11
N CYS A 132 -10.21 -2.26 -6.21
CA CYS A 132 -11.30 -1.96 -5.30
C CYS A 132 -10.89 -1.23 -4.03
N ASN A 133 -9.62 -1.02 -3.76
CA ASN A 133 -9.18 -0.27 -2.58
C ASN A 133 -9.14 1.25 -2.86
N GLU A 134 -10.32 1.83 -3.14
CA GLU A 134 -10.46 3.23 -3.55
C GLU A 134 -9.87 4.22 -2.54
N LYS A 135 -10.01 3.92 -1.23
CA LYS A 135 -9.49 4.76 -0.15
C LYS A 135 -7.96 4.80 -0.13
N ALA A 136 -7.32 3.64 -0.33
CA ALA A 136 -5.87 3.57 -0.44
C ALA A 136 -5.37 4.28 -1.71
N ILE A 137 -6.03 4.08 -2.85
CA ILE A 137 -5.70 4.77 -4.11
C ILE A 137 -5.80 6.29 -3.94
N ALA A 138 -6.87 6.78 -3.31
CA ALA A 138 -7.03 8.21 -3.02
C ALA A 138 -5.94 8.74 -2.07
N PHE A 139 -5.59 7.97 -1.04
CA PHE A 139 -4.50 8.29 -0.12
C PHE A 139 -3.15 8.36 -0.84
N TYR A 140 -2.83 7.40 -1.71
CA TYR A 140 -1.58 7.39 -2.46
C TYR A 140 -1.51 8.56 -3.44
N ARG A 141 -2.60 8.86 -4.16
CA ARG A 141 -2.68 10.04 -5.04
C ARG A 141 -2.44 11.34 -4.27
N LYS A 142 -3.03 11.49 -3.07
CA LYS A 142 -2.80 12.66 -2.19
C LYS A 142 -1.33 12.79 -1.78
N ASN A 143 -0.58 11.67 -1.69
CA ASN A 143 0.85 11.64 -1.41
C ASN A 143 1.73 11.74 -2.68
N GLY A 144 1.14 12.01 -3.84
CA GLY A 144 1.83 12.26 -5.11
C GLY A 144 2.19 11.00 -5.90
N PHE A 145 1.54 9.87 -5.62
CA PHE A 145 1.66 8.66 -6.44
C PHE A 145 0.69 8.70 -7.61
N GLU A 146 1.11 8.15 -8.72
CA GLU A 146 0.33 7.97 -9.94
C GLU A 146 0.18 6.49 -10.26
N MET A 147 -0.87 6.10 -10.99
CA MET A 147 -0.99 4.76 -11.55
C MET A 147 0.07 4.60 -12.63
N ILE A 148 0.90 3.56 -12.55
CA ILE A 148 1.99 3.30 -13.49
C ILE A 148 1.87 1.95 -14.20
N GLY A 149 0.97 1.08 -13.75
CA GLY A 149 0.73 -0.22 -14.36
C GLY A 149 -0.32 -1.02 -13.61
N PHE A 150 -0.60 -2.21 -14.14
CA PHE A 150 -1.49 -3.18 -13.51
C PHE A 150 -1.16 -4.59 -14.00
N ASP A 151 -1.61 -5.60 -13.22
CA ASP A 151 -1.61 -7.00 -13.61
C ASP A 151 -3.02 -7.58 -13.42
N LEU A 152 -3.61 -8.04 -14.51
CA LEU A 152 -5.01 -8.52 -14.52
C LEU A 152 -5.23 -9.80 -13.72
N PHE A 153 -4.18 -10.60 -13.50
CA PHE A 153 -4.28 -11.95 -12.94
C PHE A 153 -3.20 -12.25 -11.91
N CYS A 154 -2.78 -11.21 -11.17
CA CYS A 154 -1.68 -11.32 -10.21
C CYS A 154 -2.00 -12.26 -9.05
N TYR A 155 -3.21 -12.20 -8.53
CA TYR A 155 -3.61 -13.00 -7.36
C TYR A 155 -4.34 -14.28 -7.76
N THR A 156 -5.28 -14.18 -8.71
CA THR A 156 -6.07 -15.30 -9.20
C THR A 156 -6.50 -15.09 -10.65
N ASN A 157 -7.00 -16.15 -11.30
CA ASN A 157 -7.58 -16.05 -12.65
C ASN A 157 -8.94 -15.30 -12.68
N THR A 158 -9.46 -14.91 -11.54
CA THR A 158 -10.76 -14.23 -11.39
C THR A 158 -10.65 -12.83 -10.83
N ASP A 159 -9.44 -12.24 -10.77
CA ASP A 159 -9.23 -10.89 -10.23
C ASP A 159 -10.10 -9.83 -10.93
N PRO A 160 -10.27 -9.83 -12.28
CA PRO A 160 -11.16 -8.88 -12.93
C PRO A 160 -12.62 -9.00 -12.48
N GLN A 161 -13.15 -10.22 -12.34
CA GLN A 161 -14.54 -10.46 -11.92
C GLN A 161 -14.76 -10.11 -10.44
N ARG A 162 -13.70 -10.19 -9.61
CA ARG A 162 -13.71 -9.83 -8.21
C ARG A 162 -13.43 -8.35 -7.98
N HIS A 163 -13.05 -7.62 -9.04
CA HIS A 163 -12.59 -6.22 -9.00
C HIS A 163 -11.34 -6.03 -8.10
N GLU A 164 -10.49 -7.04 -8.07
CA GLU A 164 -9.27 -7.11 -7.26
C GLU A 164 -7.99 -7.10 -8.11
N ILE A 165 -8.05 -6.52 -9.30
CA ILE A 165 -6.88 -6.38 -10.16
C ILE A 165 -5.78 -5.62 -9.42
N ARG A 166 -4.54 -6.13 -9.49
CA ARG A 166 -3.39 -5.44 -8.93
C ARG A 166 -3.09 -4.16 -9.70
N LEU A 167 -3.09 -3.03 -9.00
CA LEU A 167 -2.57 -1.75 -9.49
C LEU A 167 -1.16 -1.51 -8.98
N GLU A 168 -0.28 -1.09 -9.86
CA GLU A 168 1.02 -0.54 -9.51
C GLU A 168 0.91 0.98 -9.45
N MET A 169 1.31 1.58 -8.35
CA MET A 169 1.38 3.04 -8.21
C MET A 169 2.82 3.46 -7.93
N GLY A 170 3.23 4.60 -8.45
CA GLY A 170 4.60 5.07 -8.32
C GLY A 170 4.72 6.57 -8.22
N LYS A 171 5.81 7.01 -7.59
CA LYS A 171 6.20 8.42 -7.46
C LYS A 171 7.69 8.55 -7.76
N ARG A 172 8.06 9.45 -8.66
CA ARG A 172 9.48 9.81 -8.91
C ARG A 172 10.03 10.59 -7.70
N LEU A 173 11.27 10.33 -7.37
CA LEU A 173 11.98 10.96 -6.24
C LEU A 173 12.97 12.02 -6.72
#